data_3e3846514f1a064f4ca2b63bfcad7cc5
#
_entry.id   3e3846514f1a064f4ca2b63bfcad7cc5
#
_cell.length_a   1.000
_cell.length_b   1.000
_cell.length_c   1.000
_cell.angle_alpha   90.00
_cell.angle_beta   90.00
_cell.angle_gamma   90.00
#
_symmetry.space_group_name_H-M   'P 1'
#
loop_
_entity.id
_entity.type
_entity.pdbx_description
1 polymer ?
#
loop_
_entity_poly.entity_id
_entity_poly.type
_entity_poly.pdbx_seq_one_letter_code
_entity_poly.pdbx_strand_id
1 'polypeptide(L)'
;MYGKANIIQIGMDLKAAQINIDWKSNILEAFHKNLYDKEEELEPTLIEKGREPVSGKSMVYNIKSRKGKVIAGTTKVQNNMYTGSQITTVSDSTFYIDDCIFTSCDPAKFYIGSKQAKIIYGDKIILKPLNIVVGGVPIFGIPKAIFPHSNKERRSGWIMPSFGSSENRGNYLDGLGYYFAPNDYFGSENSIIFADRQGLILKSKNQYKNRYKFSGGFNFEIRKHLSSTEQDIAKLNENNNTDFSLNWNHNQILRSDQTLRSNVSYYSNGEYNRETSIDPIKRLNQQAISNATYSKRLSLIHISEPTRPRLI
;
A
#
# COMPACT_ATOMS: atom_id res chain seq x y z
N MET A 1 25.08 29.35 -14.73
CA MET A 1 23.76 30.01 -14.71
C MET A 1 23.41 30.33 -13.28
N TYR A 2 22.93 31.54 -13.01
CA TYR A 2 22.63 32.01 -11.66
C TYR A 2 21.23 32.61 -11.63
N GLY A 3 20.55 32.51 -10.47
CA GLY A 3 19.21 33.06 -10.27
C GLY A 3 18.13 32.30 -11.03
N LYS A 4 17.32 31.48 -10.39
CA LYS A 4 16.24 30.67 -11.00
C LYS A 4 16.64 29.98 -12.29
N ALA A 5 17.84 29.37 -12.27
CA ALA A 5 18.39 28.67 -13.43
C ALA A 5 17.53 27.48 -13.81
N ASN A 6 17.21 27.36 -15.10
CA ASN A 6 16.42 26.26 -15.63
C ASN A 6 17.09 25.68 -16.87
N ILE A 7 17.23 24.35 -16.91
CA ILE A 7 17.76 23.61 -18.06
C ILE A 7 16.71 22.62 -18.51
N ILE A 8 16.23 22.81 -19.73
CA ILE A 8 15.28 21.91 -20.38
C ILE A 8 16.00 21.21 -21.54
N GLN A 9 16.04 19.89 -21.47
CA GLN A 9 16.52 19.01 -22.52
C GLN A 9 15.45 17.94 -22.80
N ILE A 10 15.51 17.27 -23.94
CA ILE A 10 14.54 16.24 -24.33
C ILE A 10 14.37 15.21 -23.19
N GLY A 11 13.24 15.29 -22.49
CA GLY A 11 12.88 14.39 -21.40
C GLY A 11 13.46 14.73 -20.01
N MET A 12 14.11 15.89 -19.84
CA MET A 12 14.67 16.34 -18.57
C MET A 12 14.36 17.84 -18.37
N ASP A 13 13.95 18.22 -17.17
CA ASP A 13 13.80 19.60 -16.69
C ASP A 13 14.50 19.71 -15.33
N LEU A 14 15.57 20.53 -15.24
CA LEU A 14 16.34 20.79 -14.03
C LEU A 14 16.22 22.24 -13.64
N LYS A 15 15.68 22.52 -12.46
CA LYS A 15 15.53 23.85 -11.86
C LYS A 15 16.40 23.97 -10.63
N ALA A 16 17.10 25.09 -10.44
CA ALA A 16 17.89 25.37 -9.25
C ALA A 16 18.22 26.86 -9.12
N ALA A 17 18.67 27.27 -7.92
CA ALA A 17 19.20 28.63 -7.76
C ALA A 17 20.48 28.87 -8.58
N GLN A 18 21.35 27.88 -8.65
CA GLN A 18 22.58 27.92 -9.43
C GLN A 18 22.81 26.59 -10.14
N ILE A 19 23.21 26.63 -11.41
CA ILE A 19 23.59 25.45 -12.18
C ILE A 19 24.95 25.72 -12.88
N ASN A 20 25.90 24.83 -12.63
CA ASN A 20 27.18 24.76 -13.29
C ASN A 20 27.18 23.61 -14.30
N ILE A 21 27.73 23.82 -15.48
CA ILE A 21 27.80 22.81 -16.53
C ILE A 21 29.26 22.64 -16.97
N ASP A 22 29.75 21.42 -16.88
CA ASP A 22 31.00 21.03 -17.51
C ASP A 22 30.70 20.19 -18.77
N TRP A 23 30.85 20.82 -19.93
CA TRP A 23 30.59 20.17 -21.21
C TRP A 23 31.61 19.08 -21.58
N LYS A 24 32.83 19.11 -20.97
CA LYS A 24 33.85 18.09 -21.24
C LYS A 24 33.51 16.78 -20.55
N SER A 25 33.06 16.84 -19.30
CA SER A 25 32.69 15.68 -18.52
C SER A 25 31.20 15.31 -18.63
N ASN A 26 30.38 16.17 -19.28
CA ASN A 26 28.92 16.11 -19.33
C ASN A 26 28.27 16.09 -17.93
N ILE A 27 28.85 16.82 -16.98
CA ILE A 27 28.38 16.91 -15.61
C ILE A 27 27.61 18.21 -15.39
N LEU A 28 26.44 18.11 -14.81
CA LEU A 28 25.63 19.20 -14.24
C LEU A 28 25.78 19.18 -12.73
N GLU A 29 26.08 20.34 -12.15
CA GLU A 29 26.04 20.56 -10.71
C GLU A 29 24.98 21.62 -10.41
N ALA A 30 24.02 21.29 -9.57
CA ALA A 30 22.94 22.19 -9.18
C ALA A 30 22.93 22.40 -7.66
N PHE A 31 22.71 23.64 -7.22
CA PHE A 31 22.75 24.06 -5.84
C PHE A 31 21.49 24.83 -5.48
N HIS A 32 21.03 24.65 -4.21
CA HIS A 32 19.85 25.29 -3.65
C HIS A 32 20.05 26.78 -3.37
N LYS A 33 21.29 27.22 -3.23
CA LYS A 33 21.65 28.59 -2.90
C LYS A 33 22.55 29.14 -3.99
N ASN A 34 22.26 30.36 -4.40
CA ASN A 34 23.14 31.12 -5.29
C ASN A 34 24.33 31.66 -4.49
N LEU A 35 25.55 31.34 -4.92
CA LEU A 35 26.78 31.81 -4.25
C LEU A 35 26.95 33.34 -4.34
N TYR A 36 26.30 34.00 -5.32
CA TYR A 36 26.43 35.43 -5.59
C TYR A 36 25.22 36.22 -5.06
N ASP A 37 24.05 35.60 -4.91
CA ASP A 37 22.86 36.25 -4.44
C ASP A 37 22.29 35.42 -3.26
N LYS A 38 22.33 35.99 -2.05
CA LYS A 38 21.91 35.34 -0.83
C LYS A 38 20.37 35.24 -0.64
N GLU A 39 19.62 35.99 -1.44
CA GLU A 39 18.16 36.04 -1.33
C GLU A 39 17.45 34.98 -2.17
N GLU A 40 18.14 34.40 -3.18
CA GLU A 40 17.52 33.33 -3.98
C GLU A 40 17.88 31.95 -3.48
N GLU A 41 16.94 31.35 -2.76
CA GLU A 41 16.97 29.92 -2.34
C GLU A 41 15.95 29.16 -3.18
N LEU A 42 16.41 28.30 -4.10
CA LEU A 42 15.57 27.38 -4.88
C LEU A 42 16.19 26.00 -4.86
N GLU A 43 15.50 25.03 -4.25
CA GLU A 43 15.99 23.65 -4.22
C GLU A 43 16.13 23.08 -5.63
N PRO A 44 17.30 22.51 -5.97
CA PRO A 44 17.49 21.74 -7.18
C PRO A 44 16.40 20.68 -7.30
N THR A 45 15.65 20.74 -8.41
CA THR A 45 14.58 19.79 -8.70
C THR A 45 14.77 19.26 -10.10
N LEU A 46 14.97 17.95 -10.20
CA LEU A 46 15.12 17.22 -11.45
C LEU A 46 13.81 16.48 -11.76
N ILE A 47 13.25 16.73 -12.91
CA ILE A 47 12.08 16.05 -13.46
C ILE A 47 12.51 15.33 -14.74
N GLU A 48 12.42 14.02 -14.77
CA GLU A 48 12.67 13.21 -15.96
C GLU A 48 11.36 12.58 -16.45
N LYS A 49 11.21 12.46 -17.76
CA LYS A 49 10.02 11.87 -18.36
C LYS A 49 9.82 10.43 -17.88
N GLY A 50 8.66 10.15 -17.27
CA GLY A 50 8.32 8.83 -16.76
C GLY A 50 8.91 8.50 -15.39
N ARG A 51 9.48 9.49 -14.70
CA ARG A 51 9.99 9.37 -13.32
C ARG A 51 9.35 10.42 -12.43
N GLU A 52 9.33 10.12 -11.14
CA GLU A 52 8.92 11.10 -10.13
C GLU A 52 10.01 12.16 -9.93
N PRO A 53 9.63 13.40 -9.60
CA PRO A 53 10.58 14.46 -9.33
C PRO A 53 11.51 14.11 -8.16
N VAL A 54 12.78 14.49 -8.28
CA VAL A 54 13.77 14.38 -7.20
C VAL A 54 14.27 15.77 -6.88
N SER A 55 14.16 16.19 -5.63
CA SER A 55 14.67 17.48 -5.14
C SER A 55 15.68 17.28 -4.01
N GLY A 56 16.48 18.30 -3.70
CA GLY A 56 17.45 18.25 -2.62
C GLY A 56 18.35 19.50 -2.57
N LYS A 57 19.25 19.55 -1.58
CA LYS A 57 20.12 20.71 -1.38
C LYS A 57 21.19 20.90 -2.46
N SER A 58 21.73 19.81 -2.95
CA SER A 58 22.67 19.83 -4.07
C SER A 58 22.50 18.58 -4.92
N MET A 59 22.81 18.71 -6.19
CA MET A 59 22.68 17.65 -7.18
C MET A 59 23.85 17.64 -8.12
N VAL A 60 24.39 16.45 -8.38
CA VAL A 60 25.37 16.19 -9.44
C VAL A 60 24.74 15.18 -10.39
N TYR A 61 24.69 15.51 -11.66
CA TYR A 61 24.02 14.68 -12.66
C TYR A 61 24.85 14.61 -13.95
N ASN A 62 25.06 13.42 -14.47
CA ASN A 62 25.73 13.21 -15.75
C ASN A 62 24.71 13.01 -16.86
N ILE A 63 24.66 13.94 -17.78
CA ILE A 63 23.68 14.01 -18.88
C ILE A 63 23.75 12.78 -19.79
N LYS A 64 24.96 12.27 -20.07
CA LYS A 64 25.16 11.16 -20.99
C LYS A 64 24.81 9.80 -20.36
N SER A 65 25.25 9.56 -19.13
CA SER A 65 25.02 8.29 -18.45
C SER A 65 23.70 8.24 -17.69
N ARG A 66 23.01 9.38 -17.53
CA ARG A 66 21.79 9.54 -16.72
C ARG A 66 21.94 9.07 -15.26
N LYS A 67 23.16 9.15 -14.77
CA LYS A 67 23.49 8.86 -13.37
C LYS A 67 23.61 10.15 -12.59
N GLY A 68 23.11 10.16 -11.38
CA GLY A 68 23.13 11.35 -10.56
C GLY A 68 23.20 11.02 -9.07
N LYS A 69 23.57 12.03 -8.32
CA LYS A 69 23.64 12.02 -6.87
C LYS A 69 23.00 13.29 -6.34
N VAL A 70 22.09 13.13 -5.39
CA VAL A 70 21.37 14.23 -4.74
C VAL A 70 21.65 14.16 -3.24
N ILE A 71 22.09 15.24 -2.66
CA ILE A 71 22.34 15.36 -1.22
C ILE A 71 21.11 15.95 -0.53
N ALA A 72 20.76 15.40 0.62
CA ALA A 72 19.54 15.71 1.37
C ALA A 72 18.32 15.65 0.44
N GLY A 73 18.22 14.53 -0.27
CA GLY A 73 17.26 14.36 -1.34
C GLY A 73 15.89 13.94 -0.86
N THR A 74 14.86 14.41 -1.57
CA THR A 74 13.47 14.01 -1.40
C THR A 74 12.89 13.59 -2.74
N THR A 75 12.14 12.50 -2.74
CA THR A 75 11.38 12.03 -3.91
C THR A 75 10.05 11.43 -3.48
N LYS A 76 9.10 11.38 -4.39
CA LYS A 76 7.80 10.72 -4.16
C LYS A 76 7.73 9.44 -4.98
N VAL A 77 7.16 8.40 -4.41
CA VAL A 77 6.87 7.15 -5.10
C VAL A 77 5.49 6.68 -4.64
N GLN A 78 4.55 6.53 -5.55
CA GLN A 78 3.16 6.13 -5.24
C GLN A 78 2.51 6.98 -4.13
N ASN A 79 2.59 8.30 -4.21
CA ASN A 79 2.08 9.26 -3.21
C ASN A 79 2.79 9.25 -1.85
N ASN A 80 3.83 8.46 -1.69
CA ASN A 80 4.62 8.40 -0.46
C ASN A 80 5.91 9.21 -0.62
N MET A 81 6.31 9.89 0.42
CA MET A 81 7.53 10.70 0.44
C MET A 81 8.71 9.90 0.98
N TYR A 82 9.80 9.89 0.22
CA TYR A 82 11.09 9.30 0.59
C TYR A 82 12.11 10.42 0.70
N THR A 83 12.71 10.54 1.88
CA THR A 83 13.77 11.50 2.14
C THR A 83 15.01 10.74 2.58
N GLY A 84 16.19 11.18 2.15
CA GLY A 84 17.44 10.55 2.53
C GLY A 84 18.60 11.53 2.60
N SER A 85 19.67 11.14 3.29
CA SER A 85 20.91 11.91 3.32
C SER A 85 21.51 12.02 1.92
N GLN A 86 21.35 10.96 1.12
CA GLN A 86 21.80 10.89 -0.25
C GLN A 86 20.89 10.00 -1.09
N ILE A 87 20.53 10.48 -2.28
CA ILE A 87 19.87 9.68 -3.33
C ILE A 87 20.83 9.50 -4.48
N THR A 88 21.12 8.27 -4.88
CA THR A 88 22.02 7.94 -5.99
C THR A 88 21.27 7.18 -7.06
N THR A 89 21.24 7.73 -8.27
CA THR A 89 20.70 7.08 -9.48
C THR A 89 21.77 6.23 -10.13
N VAL A 90 21.57 4.94 -10.26
CA VAL A 90 22.52 3.99 -10.85
C VAL A 90 22.11 3.58 -12.25
N SER A 91 20.83 3.50 -12.50
CA SER A 91 20.25 3.20 -13.82
C SER A 91 18.90 3.90 -13.97
N ASP A 92 18.31 3.82 -15.16
CA ASP A 92 17.01 4.42 -15.47
C ASP A 92 15.87 3.96 -14.56
N SER A 93 16.01 2.83 -13.88
CA SER A 93 14.97 2.27 -12.99
C SER A 93 15.44 2.04 -11.56
N THR A 94 16.72 2.30 -11.23
CA THR A 94 17.28 1.91 -9.94
C THR A 94 17.88 3.10 -9.19
N PHE A 95 17.38 3.31 -7.98
CA PHE A 95 17.83 4.33 -7.04
C PHE A 95 18.30 3.68 -5.74
N TYR A 96 19.34 4.25 -5.14
CA TYR A 96 19.74 3.98 -3.76
C TYR A 96 19.50 5.22 -2.93
N ILE A 97 18.97 5.05 -1.75
CA ILE A 97 18.74 6.13 -0.78
C ILE A 97 19.43 5.71 0.52
N ASP A 98 20.36 6.52 0.96
CA ASP A 98 21.04 6.34 2.23
C ASP A 98 20.29 7.12 3.32
N ASP A 99 20.21 6.55 4.53
CA ASP A 99 19.46 7.06 5.68
C ASP A 99 18.01 7.43 5.30
N CYS A 100 17.36 6.49 4.65
CA CYS A 100 16.02 6.68 4.10
C CYS A 100 14.98 6.82 5.19
N ILE A 101 14.17 7.87 5.11
CA ILE A 101 12.95 8.08 5.89
C ILE A 101 11.78 8.02 4.93
N PHE A 102 10.85 7.14 5.22
CA PHE A 102 9.59 7.03 4.51
C PHE A 102 8.45 7.45 5.43
N THR A 103 7.67 8.42 5.03
CA THR A 103 6.51 8.90 5.78
C THR A 103 5.43 9.45 4.84
N SER A 104 4.17 9.39 5.29
CA SER A 104 3.04 10.08 4.67
C SER A 104 2.60 11.30 5.50
N CYS A 105 3.27 11.61 6.60
CA CYS A 105 2.94 12.69 7.52
C CYS A 105 4.00 13.78 7.49
N ASP A 106 3.57 15.03 7.58
CA ASP A 106 4.43 16.19 7.79
C ASP A 106 3.87 17.02 8.97
N PRO A 107 4.62 17.24 10.07
CA PRO A 107 5.92 16.66 10.40
C PRO A 107 5.87 15.15 10.70
N ALA A 108 6.97 14.45 10.43
CA ALA A 108 7.08 13.00 10.54
C ALA A 108 7.09 12.52 12.01
N LYS A 109 5.93 12.35 12.62
CA LYS A 109 5.79 11.74 13.95
C LYS A 109 5.95 10.22 13.90
N PHE A 110 5.55 9.61 12.78
CA PHE A 110 5.63 8.20 12.49
C PHE A 110 6.33 8.03 11.15
N TYR A 111 7.33 7.18 11.08
CA TYR A 111 8.03 6.90 9.84
C TYR A 111 8.69 5.52 9.82
N ILE A 112 8.96 5.04 8.63
CA ILE A 112 9.85 3.90 8.42
C ILE A 112 11.23 4.47 8.14
N GLY A 113 12.20 4.09 8.97
CA GLY A 113 13.62 4.39 8.80
C GLY A 113 14.38 3.22 8.22
N SER A 114 15.34 3.48 7.33
CA SER A 114 16.23 2.46 6.78
C SER A 114 17.59 3.08 6.52
N LYS A 115 18.66 2.36 6.88
CA LYS A 115 20.03 2.81 6.53
C LYS A 115 20.27 2.81 5.02
N GLN A 116 19.69 1.83 4.32
CA GLN A 116 19.79 1.73 2.88
C GLN A 116 18.45 1.30 2.30
N ALA A 117 17.95 2.09 1.36
CA ALA A 117 16.82 1.74 0.52
C ALA A 117 17.29 1.58 -0.92
N LYS A 118 16.85 0.52 -1.58
CA LYS A 118 17.00 0.31 -3.01
C LYS A 118 15.63 0.30 -3.65
N ILE A 119 15.36 1.28 -4.50
CA ILE A 119 14.11 1.37 -5.25
C ILE A 119 14.37 0.91 -6.67
N ILE A 120 13.66 -0.12 -7.12
CA ILE A 120 13.65 -0.58 -8.51
C ILE A 120 12.26 -0.24 -9.06
N TYR A 121 12.18 0.79 -9.88
CA TYR A 121 10.93 1.31 -10.41
C TYR A 121 10.21 0.23 -11.22
N GLY A 122 8.92 0.01 -10.90
CA GLY A 122 8.11 -1.00 -11.56
C GLY A 122 8.39 -2.46 -11.15
N ASP A 123 9.27 -2.72 -10.16
CA ASP A 123 9.56 -4.06 -9.64
C ASP A 123 9.39 -4.12 -8.11
N LYS A 124 10.29 -3.51 -7.34
CA LYS A 124 10.30 -3.63 -5.86
C LYS A 124 11.08 -2.54 -5.17
N ILE A 125 10.79 -2.37 -3.88
CA ILE A 125 11.54 -1.55 -2.93
C ILE A 125 12.17 -2.47 -1.89
N ILE A 126 13.45 -2.35 -1.65
CA ILE A 126 14.21 -3.15 -0.67
C ILE A 126 14.74 -2.22 0.39
N LEU A 127 14.40 -2.45 1.64
CA LEU A 127 14.89 -1.72 2.81
C LEU A 127 15.82 -2.60 3.65
N LYS A 128 16.94 -2.03 4.13
CA LYS A 128 17.95 -2.71 4.96
C LYS A 128 18.51 -1.75 6.02
N PRO A 129 18.18 -1.92 7.31
CA PRO A 129 17.02 -2.63 7.85
C PRO A 129 15.72 -1.85 7.58
N LEU A 130 14.57 -2.40 7.92
CA LEU A 130 13.34 -1.65 8.11
C LEU A 130 13.15 -1.43 9.61
N ASN A 131 13.01 -0.19 10.03
CA ASN A 131 12.66 0.19 11.40
C ASN A 131 11.40 1.04 11.39
N ILE A 132 10.43 0.71 12.23
CA ILE A 132 9.27 1.55 12.50
C ILE A 132 9.63 2.46 13.66
N VAL A 133 9.57 3.77 13.45
CA VAL A 133 9.94 4.80 14.40
C VAL A 133 8.72 5.62 14.76
N VAL A 134 8.49 5.80 16.07
CA VAL A 134 7.40 6.59 16.63
C VAL A 134 8.00 7.62 17.58
N GLY A 135 7.75 8.90 17.32
CA GLY A 135 8.30 9.97 18.14
C GLY A 135 9.83 9.94 18.24
N GLY A 136 10.53 9.47 17.20
CA GLY A 136 12.00 9.34 17.20
C GLY A 136 12.54 8.05 17.81
N VAL A 137 11.68 7.19 18.40
CA VAL A 137 12.09 5.91 19.02
C VAL A 137 11.76 4.75 18.10
N PRO A 138 12.72 3.89 17.74
CA PRO A 138 12.46 2.68 16.97
C PRO A 138 11.74 1.66 17.87
N ILE A 139 10.47 1.35 17.51
CA ILE A 139 9.63 0.40 18.27
C ILE A 139 9.67 -1.02 17.71
N PHE A 140 9.97 -1.16 16.43
CA PHE A 140 10.04 -2.45 15.75
C PHE A 140 11.03 -2.39 14.60
N GLY A 141 11.75 -3.48 14.36
CA GLY A 141 12.72 -3.57 13.27
C GLY A 141 12.87 -4.98 12.72
N ILE A 142 13.10 -5.06 11.41
CA ILE A 142 13.48 -6.30 10.72
C ILE A 142 14.72 -6.06 9.86
N PRO A 143 15.62 -7.06 9.74
CA PRO A 143 16.90 -6.87 9.03
C PRO A 143 16.74 -6.52 7.55
N LYS A 144 15.66 -6.98 6.91
CA LYS A 144 15.39 -6.75 5.49
C LYS A 144 13.91 -6.84 5.21
N ALA A 145 13.39 -5.86 4.48
CA ALA A 145 12.03 -5.87 3.94
C ALA A 145 12.04 -5.70 2.42
N ILE A 146 11.13 -6.38 1.73
CA ILE A 146 10.94 -6.28 0.29
C ILE A 146 9.46 -5.96 0.04
N PHE A 147 9.20 -4.81 -0.57
CA PHE A 147 7.88 -4.35 -0.96
C PHE A 147 7.74 -4.47 -2.47
N PRO A 148 6.82 -5.30 -2.98
CA PRO A 148 6.54 -5.35 -4.41
C PRO A 148 6.03 -4.00 -4.91
N HIS A 149 6.58 -3.53 -6.02
CA HIS A 149 6.21 -2.26 -6.65
C HIS A 149 5.70 -2.46 -8.08
N SER A 150 5.30 -3.69 -8.41
CA SER A 150 4.78 -4.04 -9.74
C SER A 150 3.30 -4.36 -9.68
N ASN A 151 2.53 -3.75 -10.58
CA ASN A 151 1.11 -4.07 -10.77
C ASN A 151 0.88 -5.20 -11.81
N LYS A 152 1.96 -5.75 -12.39
CA LYS A 152 1.86 -6.69 -13.52
C LYS A 152 1.70 -8.15 -13.11
N GLU A 153 2.20 -8.54 -11.94
CA GLU A 153 2.20 -9.92 -11.47
C GLU A 153 1.87 -10.01 -9.99
N ARG A 154 1.21 -11.10 -9.59
CA ARG A 154 0.97 -11.40 -8.17
C ARG A 154 2.27 -11.91 -7.55
N ARG A 155 2.82 -11.17 -6.62
CA ARG A 155 4.07 -11.54 -5.90
C ARG A 155 3.87 -11.43 -4.41
N SER A 156 4.39 -12.39 -3.67
CA SER A 156 4.46 -12.30 -2.22
C SER A 156 5.41 -11.19 -1.79
N GLY A 157 5.06 -10.47 -0.72
CA GLY A 157 5.90 -9.40 -0.19
C GLY A 157 5.23 -8.61 0.90
N TRP A 158 6.01 -7.74 1.52
CA TRP A 158 5.50 -6.83 2.54
C TRP A 158 4.54 -5.80 1.95
N ILE A 159 3.53 -5.42 2.73
CA ILE A 159 2.60 -4.36 2.41
C ILE A 159 3.07 -3.11 3.14
N MET A 160 3.21 -2.02 2.39
CA MET A 160 3.64 -0.74 2.94
C MET A 160 2.51 -0.17 3.81
N PRO A 161 2.77 0.13 5.09
CA PRO A 161 1.76 0.72 5.94
C PRO A 161 1.53 2.19 5.57
N SER A 162 0.35 2.68 5.91
CA SER A 162 0.02 4.09 5.95
C SER A 162 -0.03 4.59 7.39
N PHE A 163 0.36 5.84 7.59
CA PHE A 163 0.29 6.52 8.87
C PHE A 163 -0.70 7.66 8.78
N GLY A 164 -1.41 7.92 9.84
CA GLY A 164 -2.33 9.03 9.85
C GLY A 164 -2.86 9.35 11.24
N SER A 165 -3.68 10.41 11.31
CA SER A 165 -4.43 10.78 12.50
C SER A 165 -5.86 11.12 12.09
N SER A 166 -6.83 10.64 12.84
CA SER A 166 -8.23 10.96 12.65
C SER A 166 -8.96 11.03 13.98
N GLU A 167 -10.07 11.76 14.00
CA GLU A 167 -10.86 11.93 15.22
C GLU A 167 -11.34 10.60 15.82
N ASN A 168 -11.74 9.65 14.97
CA ASN A 168 -12.29 8.37 15.41
C ASN A 168 -11.24 7.33 15.81
N ARG A 169 -10.02 7.40 15.24
CA ARG A 169 -8.96 6.41 15.46
C ARG A 169 -7.82 6.92 16.36
N GLY A 170 -7.71 8.25 16.54
CA GLY A 170 -6.49 8.84 17.05
C GLY A 170 -5.37 8.75 16.03
N ASN A 171 -4.14 8.63 16.48
CA ASN A 171 -3.02 8.30 15.61
C ASN A 171 -3.07 6.82 15.26
N TYR A 172 -2.80 6.48 14.01
CA TYR A 172 -2.88 5.10 13.56
C TYR A 172 -1.77 4.73 12.57
N LEU A 173 -1.39 3.47 12.65
CA LEU A 173 -0.61 2.72 11.67
C LEU A 173 -1.55 1.71 11.02
N ASP A 174 -1.81 1.83 9.73
CA ASP A 174 -2.75 0.98 9.00
C ASP A 174 -2.04 0.19 7.90
N GLY A 175 -2.27 -1.12 7.87
CA GLY A 175 -1.90 -1.96 6.76
C GLY A 175 -0.45 -2.48 6.79
N LEU A 176 0.29 -2.40 7.91
CA LEU A 176 1.54 -3.14 8.01
C LEU A 176 1.24 -4.63 7.87
N GLY A 177 1.74 -5.26 6.83
CA GLY A 177 1.35 -6.63 6.55
C GLY A 177 2.24 -7.36 5.56
N TYR A 178 1.81 -8.58 5.26
CA TYR A 178 2.46 -9.42 4.27
C TYR A 178 1.42 -10.06 3.36
N TYR A 179 1.59 -9.87 2.06
CA TYR A 179 0.84 -10.56 1.03
C TYR A 179 1.55 -11.86 0.66
N PHE A 180 0.85 -12.97 0.81
CA PHE A 180 1.34 -14.30 0.49
C PHE A 180 0.59 -14.85 -0.73
N ALA A 181 1.29 -15.06 -1.83
CA ALA A 181 0.77 -15.61 -3.07
C ALA A 181 1.64 -16.80 -3.51
N PRO A 182 1.40 -18.01 -2.97
CA PRO A 182 2.21 -19.20 -3.28
C PRO A 182 1.99 -19.69 -4.70
N ASN A 183 0.84 -19.38 -5.30
CA ASN A 183 0.45 -19.76 -6.65
C ASN A 183 -0.62 -18.83 -7.20
N ASP A 184 -1.05 -19.04 -8.45
CA ASP A 184 -2.05 -18.20 -9.13
C ASP A 184 -3.49 -18.38 -8.60
N TYR A 185 -3.72 -19.42 -7.83
CA TYR A 185 -5.06 -19.80 -7.35
C TYR A 185 -5.39 -19.27 -5.96
N PHE A 186 -4.37 -19.02 -5.14
CA PHE A 186 -4.54 -18.59 -3.75
C PHE A 186 -3.73 -17.33 -3.44
N GLY A 187 -4.31 -16.42 -2.68
CA GLY A 187 -3.63 -15.25 -2.13
C GLY A 187 -4.18 -14.90 -0.76
N SER A 188 -3.27 -14.59 0.15
CA SER A 188 -3.55 -14.23 1.53
C SER A 188 -2.90 -12.87 1.84
N GLU A 189 -3.69 -11.90 2.23
CA GLU A 189 -3.26 -10.59 2.72
C GLU A 189 -3.44 -10.56 4.22
N ASN A 190 -2.33 -10.51 4.96
CA ASN A 190 -2.33 -10.47 6.40
C ASN A 190 -1.78 -9.12 6.85
N SER A 191 -2.56 -8.35 7.58
CA SER A 191 -2.18 -7.00 7.98
C SER A 191 -2.55 -6.69 9.42
N ILE A 192 -1.80 -5.76 9.98
CA ILE A 192 -1.97 -5.25 11.34
C ILE A 192 -2.33 -3.78 11.24
N ILE A 193 -3.33 -3.38 12.02
CA ILE A 193 -3.69 -1.98 12.23
C ILE A 193 -3.52 -1.71 13.72
N PHE A 194 -2.80 -0.65 14.02
CA PHE A 194 -2.69 -0.11 15.37
C PHE A 194 -3.29 1.29 15.38
N ALA A 195 -4.19 1.55 16.33
CA ALA A 195 -4.82 2.86 16.46
C ALA A 195 -5.02 3.18 17.96
N ASP A 196 -4.64 4.40 18.36
CA ASP A 196 -4.66 4.83 19.76
C ASP A 196 -6.01 4.62 20.43
N ARG A 197 -7.12 4.87 19.70
CA ARG A 197 -8.48 4.76 20.22
C ARG A 197 -9.18 3.44 19.94
N GLN A 198 -8.71 2.68 18.96
CA GLN A 198 -9.35 1.42 18.54
C GLN A 198 -8.57 0.18 18.95
N GLY A 199 -7.29 0.35 19.37
CA GLY A 199 -6.44 -0.75 19.76
C GLY A 199 -5.76 -1.46 18.59
N LEU A 200 -5.49 -2.76 18.77
CA LEU A 200 -4.83 -3.61 17.81
C LEU A 200 -5.85 -4.41 17.01
N ILE A 201 -5.75 -4.34 15.68
CA ILE A 201 -6.61 -5.11 14.79
C ILE A 201 -5.72 -5.95 13.87
N LEU A 202 -5.94 -7.25 13.87
CA LEU A 202 -5.32 -8.22 12.96
C LEU A 202 -6.33 -8.57 11.88
N LYS A 203 -5.95 -8.40 10.62
CA LYS A 203 -6.79 -8.74 9.46
C LYS A 203 -6.12 -9.80 8.62
N SER A 204 -6.89 -10.79 8.19
CA SER A 204 -6.48 -11.79 7.22
C SER A 204 -7.55 -11.89 6.14
N LYS A 205 -7.19 -11.47 4.93
CA LYS A 205 -8.05 -11.50 3.75
C LYS A 205 -7.50 -12.54 2.79
N ASN A 206 -8.25 -13.60 2.60
CA ASN A 206 -7.85 -14.73 1.80
C ASN A 206 -8.76 -14.85 0.59
N GLN A 207 -8.17 -15.03 -0.58
CA GLN A 207 -8.87 -15.18 -1.84
C GLN A 207 -8.38 -16.43 -2.54
N TYR A 208 -9.31 -17.23 -3.06
CA TYR A 208 -8.99 -18.39 -3.87
C TYR A 208 -9.85 -18.42 -5.13
N LYS A 209 -9.26 -18.83 -6.24
CA LYS A 209 -9.94 -18.90 -7.52
C LYS A 209 -9.31 -19.96 -8.41
N ASN A 210 -10.15 -20.88 -8.88
CA ASN A 210 -9.80 -21.77 -9.97
C ASN A 210 -10.75 -21.46 -11.13
N ARG A 211 -10.16 -21.03 -12.25
CA ARG A 211 -10.92 -20.57 -13.42
C ARG A 211 -11.92 -21.65 -13.86
N TYR A 212 -13.18 -21.25 -14.08
CA TYR A 212 -14.31 -22.09 -14.50
C TYR A 212 -14.79 -23.14 -13.47
N LYS A 213 -14.15 -23.29 -12.30
CA LYS A 213 -14.55 -24.26 -11.28
C LYS A 213 -15.12 -23.59 -10.04
N PHE A 214 -14.31 -22.81 -9.36
CA PHE A 214 -14.74 -22.14 -8.14
C PHE A 214 -14.01 -20.83 -7.92
N SER A 215 -14.63 -19.94 -7.16
CA SER A 215 -14.02 -18.72 -6.63
C SER A 215 -14.63 -18.41 -5.27
N GLY A 216 -13.85 -17.79 -4.43
CA GLY A 216 -14.30 -17.38 -3.12
C GLY A 216 -13.23 -16.67 -2.31
N GLY A 217 -13.58 -16.35 -1.09
CA GLY A 217 -12.65 -15.78 -0.15
C GLY A 217 -13.19 -15.85 1.27
N PHE A 218 -12.29 -15.81 2.22
CA PHE A 218 -12.62 -15.65 3.63
C PHE A 218 -11.80 -14.54 4.24
N ASN A 219 -12.47 -13.67 4.98
CA ASN A 219 -11.89 -12.58 5.71
C ASN A 219 -12.07 -12.86 7.19
N PHE A 220 -10.99 -12.79 7.91
CA PHE A 220 -10.95 -12.95 9.36
C PHE A 220 -10.35 -11.71 9.98
N GLU A 221 -10.97 -11.18 11.01
CA GLU A 221 -10.50 -10.01 11.74
C GLU A 221 -10.60 -10.27 13.24
N ILE A 222 -9.51 -10.00 13.96
CA ILE A 222 -9.45 -10.01 15.41
C ILE A 222 -9.13 -8.59 15.85
N ARG A 223 -9.88 -8.09 16.80
CA ARG A 223 -9.65 -6.80 17.44
C ARG A 223 -9.41 -6.99 18.92
N LYS A 224 -8.34 -6.42 19.40
CA LYS A 224 -8.08 -6.27 20.83
C LYS A 224 -8.19 -4.80 21.20
N HIS A 225 -9.19 -4.46 22.01
CA HIS A 225 -9.40 -3.11 22.50
C HIS A 225 -8.29 -2.74 23.48
N LEU A 226 -7.76 -1.52 23.36
CA LEU A 226 -6.87 -0.94 24.34
C LEU A 226 -7.71 -0.05 25.26
N SER A 227 -7.70 -0.34 26.53
CA SER A 227 -8.37 0.46 27.53
C SER A 227 -7.59 1.76 27.75
N SER A 228 -8.21 2.89 27.49
CA SER A 228 -7.60 4.21 27.68
C SER A 228 -8.14 4.98 28.90
N THR A 229 -9.17 4.47 29.59
CA THR A 229 -9.85 5.18 30.69
C THR A 229 -10.19 4.24 31.84
N GLU A 230 -10.16 4.72 33.08
CA GLU A 230 -10.54 3.94 34.27
C GLU A 230 -11.97 3.37 34.21
N GLN A 231 -12.90 4.05 33.54
CA GLN A 231 -14.25 3.56 33.32
C GLN A 231 -14.31 2.38 32.33
N ASP A 232 -13.36 2.31 31.37
CA ASP A 232 -13.23 1.19 30.46
C ASP A 232 -12.61 -0.03 31.15
N ILE A 233 -11.74 0.17 32.16
CA ILE A 233 -11.14 -0.91 32.96
C ILE A 233 -12.23 -1.67 33.74
N ALA A 234 -13.23 -0.97 34.25
CA ALA A 234 -14.34 -1.59 34.96
C ALA A 234 -15.22 -2.47 34.02
N LYS A 235 -15.40 -2.04 32.76
CA LYS A 235 -16.10 -2.84 31.72
C LYS A 235 -15.26 -4.00 31.19
N LEU A 236 -13.93 -3.91 31.25
CA LEU A 236 -13.01 -4.95 30.78
C LEU A 236 -13.01 -6.18 31.68
N ASN A 237 -13.35 -6.04 32.96
CA ASN A 237 -13.46 -7.16 33.90
C ASN A 237 -14.73 -8.03 33.67
N GLU A 238 -15.70 -7.53 32.91
CA GLU A 238 -16.96 -8.26 32.65
C GLU A 238 -17.02 -8.90 31.23
N ASN A 239 -16.23 -8.44 30.24
CA ASN A 239 -16.28 -9.00 28.90
C ASN A 239 -14.88 -9.19 28.31
N ASN A 240 -14.69 -10.32 27.60
CA ASN A 240 -13.49 -10.56 26.77
C ASN A 240 -13.19 -9.34 25.90
N ASN A 241 -12.05 -8.70 26.14
CA ASN A 241 -11.58 -7.50 25.47
C ASN A 241 -11.15 -7.76 23.99
N THR A 242 -11.67 -8.83 23.42
CA THR A 242 -11.29 -9.29 22.09
C THR A 242 -12.53 -9.64 21.29
N ASP A 243 -12.72 -8.92 20.20
CA ASP A 243 -13.77 -9.19 19.23
C ASP A 243 -13.20 -9.83 17.98
N PHE A 244 -13.99 -10.65 17.32
CA PHE A 244 -13.61 -11.23 16.03
C PHE A 244 -14.78 -11.30 15.06
N SER A 245 -14.44 -11.26 13.78
CA SER A 245 -15.39 -11.46 12.70
C SER A 245 -14.85 -12.44 11.66
N LEU A 246 -15.75 -13.20 11.07
CA LEU A 246 -15.48 -14.10 9.96
C LEU A 246 -16.50 -13.85 8.86
N ASN A 247 -16.03 -13.57 7.66
CA ASN A 247 -16.86 -13.49 6.47
C ASN A 247 -16.31 -14.42 5.41
N TRP A 248 -17.11 -15.36 4.95
CA TRP A 248 -16.75 -16.31 3.90
C TRP A 248 -17.74 -16.24 2.76
N ASN A 249 -17.22 -16.15 1.54
CA ASN A 249 -18.02 -16.28 0.33
C ASN A 249 -17.44 -17.39 -0.56
N HIS A 250 -18.32 -18.16 -1.19
CA HIS A 250 -17.94 -19.24 -2.07
C HIS A 250 -18.92 -19.34 -3.24
N ASN A 251 -18.39 -19.45 -4.45
CA ASN A 251 -19.16 -19.70 -5.66
C ASN A 251 -18.49 -20.85 -6.43
N GLN A 252 -19.23 -21.92 -6.70
CA GLN A 252 -18.72 -23.10 -7.36
C GLN A 252 -19.67 -23.53 -8.50
N ILE A 253 -19.08 -23.82 -9.64
CA ILE A 253 -19.76 -24.47 -10.76
C ILE A 253 -19.46 -25.97 -10.64
N LEU A 254 -20.48 -26.75 -10.22
CA LEU A 254 -20.36 -28.19 -10.07
C LEU A 254 -20.45 -28.90 -11.43
N ARG A 255 -21.42 -28.46 -12.23
CA ARG A 255 -21.62 -28.87 -13.64
C ARG A 255 -22.15 -27.69 -14.42
N SER A 256 -22.26 -27.83 -15.75
CA SER A 256 -22.80 -26.78 -16.64
C SER A 256 -24.21 -26.30 -16.25
N ASP A 257 -24.97 -27.16 -15.58
CA ASP A 257 -26.35 -26.93 -15.12
C ASP A 257 -26.48 -26.72 -13.61
N GLN A 258 -25.36 -26.81 -12.84
CA GLN A 258 -25.40 -26.80 -11.39
C GLN A 258 -24.41 -25.79 -10.81
N THR A 259 -24.89 -24.93 -9.92
CA THR A 259 -24.10 -23.96 -9.20
C THR A 259 -24.37 -23.98 -7.69
N LEU A 260 -23.32 -23.82 -6.90
CA LEU A 260 -23.39 -23.64 -5.45
C LEU A 260 -22.85 -22.26 -5.10
N ARG A 261 -23.62 -21.48 -4.35
CA ARG A 261 -23.21 -20.18 -3.78
C ARG A 261 -23.43 -20.20 -2.29
N SER A 262 -22.44 -19.73 -1.55
CA SER A 262 -22.52 -19.62 -0.10
C SER A 262 -21.94 -18.30 0.38
N ASN A 263 -22.63 -17.65 1.32
CA ASN A 263 -22.14 -16.51 2.08
C ASN A 263 -22.37 -16.80 3.55
N VAL A 264 -21.32 -16.68 4.34
CA VAL A 264 -21.36 -16.85 5.79
C VAL A 264 -20.76 -15.63 6.44
N SER A 265 -21.47 -15.02 7.37
CA SER A 265 -20.99 -13.92 8.20
C SER A 265 -21.17 -14.28 9.66
N TYR A 266 -20.13 -14.10 10.44
CA TYR A 266 -20.14 -14.31 11.88
C TYR A 266 -19.41 -13.17 12.59
N TYR A 267 -19.98 -12.70 13.69
CA TYR A 267 -19.42 -11.66 14.55
C TYR A 267 -19.51 -12.12 16.01
N SER A 268 -18.41 -11.97 16.76
CA SER A 268 -18.39 -12.32 18.19
C SER A 268 -19.30 -11.43 19.04
N ASN A 269 -19.51 -10.17 18.60
CA ASN A 269 -20.33 -9.18 19.26
C ASN A 269 -21.34 -8.57 18.27
N GLY A 270 -22.59 -8.41 18.67
CA GLY A 270 -23.65 -7.80 17.85
C GLY A 270 -23.38 -6.34 17.48
N GLU A 271 -22.60 -5.64 18.27
CA GLU A 271 -22.22 -4.24 18.03
C GLU A 271 -20.94 -4.07 17.18
N TYR A 272 -20.33 -5.18 16.76
CA TYR A 272 -19.05 -5.20 16.05
C TYR A 272 -18.98 -4.18 14.90
N ASN A 273 -19.96 -4.17 14.01
CA ASN A 273 -20.01 -3.26 12.87
C ASN A 273 -20.19 -1.80 13.28
N ARG A 274 -20.89 -1.51 14.37
CA ARG A 274 -21.11 -0.16 14.88
C ARG A 274 -19.82 0.47 15.36
N GLU A 275 -18.99 -0.30 16.03
CA GLU A 275 -17.74 0.15 16.61
C GLU A 275 -16.56 0.16 15.63
N THR A 276 -16.58 -0.77 14.66
CA THR A 276 -15.44 -0.98 13.79
C THR A 276 -15.51 -0.31 12.44
N SER A 277 -16.72 -0.13 11.89
CA SER A 277 -16.87 0.35 10.51
C SER A 277 -16.78 1.87 10.41
N ILE A 278 -16.04 2.34 9.40
CA ILE A 278 -16.04 3.75 8.99
C ILE A 278 -17.29 4.05 8.14
N ASP A 279 -17.81 3.03 7.46
CA ASP A 279 -18.98 3.14 6.59
C ASP A 279 -20.27 3.26 7.43
N PRO A 280 -21.03 4.38 7.33
CA PRO A 280 -22.27 4.57 8.06
C PRO A 280 -23.31 3.49 7.81
N ILE A 281 -23.41 2.96 6.59
CA ILE A 281 -24.37 1.91 6.23
C ILE A 281 -24.05 0.61 6.95
N LYS A 282 -22.76 0.24 7.03
CA LYS A 282 -22.31 -0.94 7.76
C LYS A 282 -22.50 -0.78 9.26
N ARG A 283 -22.36 0.44 9.81
CA ARG A 283 -22.61 0.72 11.24
C ARG A 283 -24.05 0.48 11.64
N LEU A 284 -24.99 0.74 10.72
CA LEU A 284 -26.43 0.50 10.95
C LEU A 284 -26.82 -0.97 10.80
N ASN A 285 -26.04 -1.75 10.05
CA ASN A 285 -26.32 -3.15 9.79
C ASN A 285 -25.58 -4.04 10.81
N GLN A 286 -26.30 -4.45 11.86
CA GLN A 286 -25.79 -5.29 12.95
C GLN A 286 -26.12 -6.78 12.77
N GLN A 287 -26.76 -7.17 11.66
CA GLN A 287 -27.18 -8.54 11.43
C GLN A 287 -26.10 -9.35 10.71
N ALA A 288 -25.80 -10.53 11.24
CA ALA A 288 -25.01 -11.55 10.56
C ALA A 288 -25.95 -12.39 9.70
N ILE A 289 -25.91 -12.20 8.39
CA ILE A 289 -26.74 -12.96 7.44
C ILE A 289 -25.87 -14.02 6.78
N SER A 290 -26.28 -15.29 6.96
CA SER A 290 -25.62 -16.42 6.30
C SER A 290 -26.63 -17.15 5.42
N ASN A 291 -26.23 -17.45 4.18
CA ASN A 291 -27.06 -18.19 3.24
C ASN A 291 -26.22 -19.15 2.38
N ALA A 292 -26.86 -20.21 1.94
CA ALA A 292 -26.31 -21.13 0.95
C ALA A 292 -27.38 -21.44 -0.08
N THR A 293 -27.05 -21.33 -1.35
CA THR A 293 -27.95 -21.55 -2.46
C THR A 293 -27.36 -22.56 -3.41
N TYR A 294 -28.07 -23.67 -3.62
CA TYR A 294 -27.81 -24.62 -4.69
C TYR A 294 -28.82 -24.42 -5.79
N SER A 295 -28.36 -24.25 -7.02
CA SER A 295 -29.18 -24.05 -8.21
C SER A 295 -28.90 -25.12 -9.23
N LYS A 296 -29.94 -25.78 -9.74
CA LYS A 296 -29.88 -26.75 -10.81
C LYS A 296 -30.87 -26.39 -11.92
N ARG A 297 -30.37 -26.27 -13.15
CA ARG A 297 -31.24 -26.05 -14.30
C ARG A 297 -31.71 -27.42 -14.81
N LEU A 298 -33.01 -27.65 -14.81
CA LEU A 298 -33.62 -28.81 -15.39
C LEU A 298 -34.02 -28.47 -16.81
N SER A 299 -33.42 -29.12 -17.79
CA SER A 299 -33.81 -28.98 -19.20
C SER A 299 -35.10 -29.81 -19.43
N LEU A 300 -36.22 -29.14 -19.65
CA LEU A 300 -37.41 -29.73 -20.19
C LEU A 300 -37.27 -29.73 -21.73
N ILE A 301 -36.92 -30.88 -22.31
CA ILE A 301 -37.01 -31.06 -23.76
C ILE A 301 -38.49 -31.28 -24.07
N HIS A 302 -39.18 -30.22 -24.49
CA HIS A 302 -40.46 -30.39 -25.18
C HIS A 302 -40.18 -30.83 -26.62
N ILE A 303 -40.20 -32.11 -26.88
CA ILE A 303 -40.38 -32.66 -28.24
C ILE A 303 -41.88 -32.58 -28.55
N SER A 304 -42.31 -31.46 -29.12
CA SER A 304 -43.61 -31.43 -29.81
C SER A 304 -43.41 -31.98 -31.19
N GLU A 305 -43.63 -33.25 -31.36
CA GLU A 305 -43.76 -33.83 -32.67
C GLU A 305 -45.11 -33.39 -33.24
N PRO A 306 -45.16 -32.67 -34.38
CA PRO A 306 -46.43 -32.37 -35.01
C PRO A 306 -46.94 -33.68 -35.66
N THR A 307 -47.82 -34.38 -34.99
CA THR A 307 -48.65 -35.42 -35.63
C THR A 307 -49.52 -34.76 -36.67
N ARG A 308 -49.10 -34.78 -37.92
CA ARG A 308 -50.00 -34.53 -39.02
C ARG A 308 -50.86 -35.82 -39.23
N PRO A 309 -52.19 -35.76 -39.03
CA PRO A 309 -53.04 -36.87 -39.45
C PRO A 309 -53.01 -36.95 -41.00
N ARG A 310 -52.56 -38.08 -41.53
CA ARG A 310 -52.82 -38.42 -42.95
C ARG A 310 -54.29 -38.74 -43.09
N LEU A 311 -55.02 -37.84 -43.71
CA LEU A 311 -56.32 -38.16 -44.25
C LEU A 311 -56.10 -39.08 -45.45
N ILE A 312 -56.72 -40.29 -45.43
CA ILE A 312 -56.86 -41.23 -46.51
C ILE A 312 -58.03 -40.77 -47.37
#